data_847bd9dd8cd8f75403b1ce2cfe9db053
#
_entry.id   847bd9dd8cd8f75403b1ce2cfe9db053
#
_cell.length_a   1.000
_cell.length_b   1.000
_cell.length_c   1.000
_cell.angle_alpha   90.00
_cell.angle_beta   90.00
_cell.angle_gamma   90.00
#
_symmetry.space_group_name_H-M   'P 1'
#
loop_
_entity.id
_entity.type
_entity.pdbx_description
1 polymer ?
#
loop_
_entity_poly.entity_id
_entity_poly.type
_entity_poly.pdbx_seq_one_letter_code
_entity_poly.pdbx_strand_id
1 'polypeptide(L)'
;MEIIHSQRTWRWFVFYSAAFLQGVIHKLLHIDATMSTLLHVITSSVSAISIILCIIGNSLVCAVIKKNRDMRSPIHFLLANVAVADITFSIFHISELSFRNISNKPEGMSGPGFCFLRISPIQWIGATCSTLSLVLIAFERYFVVRNPHGNQKLSREKLKVIVPCFWIFSTILVIPLFLILKYNPDTNTCSPLKMWTYQLTIVSWSIVFLSSSVLMAGLYSRVVYTLWFEQSEENPLPPQQQIVLKVRKRVTLMVLTVTAIFAICWCADSILHLLERFYFHENFPLGRAIIHSTLTCNAAVNPFAYALINKSFRVKIKKILSSSSYRSATASSYRSATAFPLQQIKSNRMNMASAKHPTVITSD
;
A
#
# COMPACT_ATOMS: atom_id res chain seq x y z
N MET A 1 8.59 9.09 43.65
CA MET A 1 7.15 9.38 43.57
C MET A 1 6.64 9.50 42.13
N GLU A 2 7.42 9.96 41.16
CA GLU A 2 7.05 10.07 39.73
C GLU A 2 6.79 8.74 39.01
N ILE A 3 7.53 7.68 39.33
CA ILE A 3 7.38 6.36 38.69
C ILE A 3 6.01 5.72 39.03
N ILE A 4 5.50 5.93 40.23
CA ILE A 4 4.19 5.41 40.68
C ILE A 4 3.04 6.19 40.00
N HIS A 5 3.22 7.46 39.71
CA HIS A 5 2.23 8.29 39.00
C HIS A 5 2.16 7.89 37.51
N SER A 6 3.29 7.58 36.88
CA SER A 6 3.37 7.08 35.51
C SER A 6 2.66 5.73 35.34
N GLN A 7 2.84 4.78 36.26
CA GLN A 7 2.16 3.49 36.20
C GLN A 7 0.64 3.60 36.36
N ARG A 8 0.14 4.53 37.19
CA ARG A 8 -1.30 4.77 37.30
C ARG A 8 -1.89 5.34 36.03
N THR A 9 -1.25 6.33 35.39
CA THR A 9 -1.71 6.93 34.14
C THR A 9 -1.75 5.92 32.98
N TRP A 10 -0.75 5.04 32.88
CA TRP A 10 -0.76 3.93 31.88
C TRP A 10 -1.89 2.94 32.11
N ARG A 11 -2.19 2.54 33.37
CA ARG A 11 -3.31 1.65 33.70
C ARG A 11 -4.66 2.28 33.35
N TRP A 12 -4.85 3.57 33.62
CA TRP A 12 -6.04 4.32 33.24
C TRP A 12 -6.18 4.44 31.72
N PHE A 13 -5.09 4.73 31.00
CA PHE A 13 -5.11 4.79 29.54
C PHE A 13 -5.47 3.46 28.91
N VAL A 14 -4.89 2.35 29.38
CA VAL A 14 -5.23 0.99 28.92
C VAL A 14 -6.68 0.65 29.24
N PHE A 15 -7.15 0.97 30.44
CA PHE A 15 -8.52 0.70 30.87
C PHE A 15 -9.55 1.51 30.05
N TYR A 16 -9.31 2.81 29.83
CA TYR A 16 -10.19 3.65 29.01
C TYR A 16 -10.14 3.25 27.54
N SER A 17 -8.98 2.87 27.02
CA SER A 17 -8.85 2.36 25.66
C SER A 17 -9.62 1.05 25.49
N ALA A 18 -9.53 0.14 26.45
CA ALA A 18 -10.28 -1.11 26.42
C ALA A 18 -11.80 -0.88 26.55
N ALA A 19 -12.24 -0.02 27.45
CA ALA A 19 -13.66 0.35 27.61
C ALA A 19 -14.22 1.07 26.37
N PHE A 20 -13.43 1.96 25.77
CA PHE A 20 -13.78 2.61 24.50
C PHE A 20 -13.91 1.59 23.36
N LEU A 21 -12.92 0.68 23.23
CA LEU A 21 -12.98 -0.40 22.24
C LEU A 21 -14.21 -1.28 22.46
N GLN A 22 -14.49 -1.66 23.71
CA GLN A 22 -15.65 -2.46 24.06
C GLN A 22 -16.97 -1.76 23.73
N GLY A 23 -17.06 -0.43 23.96
CA GLY A 23 -18.21 0.37 23.59
C GLY A 23 -18.39 0.49 22.07
N VAL A 24 -17.31 0.64 21.31
CA VAL A 24 -17.32 0.64 19.85
C VAL A 24 -17.73 -0.72 19.31
N ILE A 25 -17.16 -1.81 19.83
CA ILE A 25 -17.49 -3.18 19.45
C ILE A 25 -18.96 -3.48 19.73
N HIS A 26 -19.47 -3.11 20.91
CA HIS A 26 -20.88 -3.30 21.27
C HIS A 26 -21.82 -2.54 20.30
N LYS A 27 -21.48 -1.31 19.93
CA LYS A 27 -22.24 -0.54 18.94
C LYS A 27 -22.19 -1.16 17.54
N LEU A 28 -21.04 -1.75 17.15
CA LEU A 28 -20.89 -2.44 15.86
C LEU A 28 -21.66 -3.75 15.80
N LEU A 29 -21.89 -4.41 16.93
CA LEU A 29 -22.68 -5.65 17.04
C LEU A 29 -24.20 -5.42 16.94
N HIS A 30 -24.69 -4.24 17.32
CA HIS A 30 -26.11 -3.87 17.30
C HIS A 30 -26.50 -2.98 16.12
N ILE A 31 -25.75 -3.04 15.00
CA ILE A 31 -26.06 -2.28 13.78
C ILE A 31 -27.22 -2.96 13.02
N ASP A 32 -28.26 -2.22 12.73
CA ASP A 32 -29.39 -2.68 11.92
C ASP A 32 -28.94 -3.15 10.51
N ALA A 33 -29.66 -4.11 9.93
CA ALA A 33 -29.31 -4.70 8.62
C ALA A 33 -29.16 -3.64 7.50
N THR A 34 -29.97 -2.60 7.52
CA THR A 34 -29.91 -1.48 6.56
C THR A 34 -28.63 -0.68 6.71
N MET A 35 -28.25 -0.36 7.94
CA MET A 35 -27.01 0.35 8.26
C MET A 35 -25.79 -0.50 7.92
N SER A 36 -25.84 -1.81 8.16
CA SER A 36 -24.79 -2.75 7.79
C SER A 36 -24.55 -2.76 6.27
N THR A 37 -25.62 -2.81 5.47
CA THR A 37 -25.51 -2.76 4.00
C THR A 37 -24.89 -1.45 3.52
N LEU A 38 -25.34 -0.31 4.06
CA LEU A 38 -24.78 1.00 3.73
C LEU A 38 -23.29 1.09 4.05
N LEU A 39 -22.89 0.62 5.24
CA LEU A 39 -21.47 0.59 5.63
C LEU A 39 -20.64 -0.33 4.73
N HIS A 40 -21.16 -1.47 4.31
CA HIS A 40 -20.48 -2.34 3.34
C HIS A 40 -20.28 -1.65 1.98
N VAL A 41 -21.27 -0.91 1.49
CA VAL A 41 -21.14 -0.13 0.25
C VAL A 41 -20.09 0.97 0.41
N ILE A 42 -20.13 1.71 1.52
CA ILE A 42 -19.15 2.77 1.81
C ILE A 42 -17.73 2.19 1.90
N THR A 43 -17.52 1.15 2.68
CA THR A 43 -16.17 0.54 2.87
C THR A 43 -15.64 -0.03 1.57
N SER A 44 -16.48 -0.68 0.76
CA SER A 44 -16.07 -1.20 -0.56
C SER A 44 -15.73 -0.07 -1.53
N SER A 45 -16.48 1.02 -1.53
CA SER A 45 -16.21 2.21 -2.36
C SER A 45 -14.90 2.89 -1.94
N VAL A 46 -14.68 3.07 -0.64
CA VAL A 46 -13.43 3.60 -0.09
C VAL A 46 -12.23 2.72 -0.46
N SER A 47 -12.37 1.40 -0.35
CA SER A 47 -11.33 0.45 -0.75
C SER A 47 -11.03 0.56 -2.24
N ALA A 48 -12.03 0.61 -3.11
CA ALA A 48 -11.84 0.72 -4.56
C ALA A 48 -11.11 2.02 -4.96
N ILE A 49 -11.52 3.15 -4.41
CA ILE A 49 -10.85 4.44 -4.63
C ILE A 49 -9.41 4.40 -4.13
N SER A 50 -9.19 3.85 -2.93
CA SER A 50 -7.85 3.74 -2.32
C SER A 50 -6.92 2.84 -3.13
N ILE A 51 -7.41 1.74 -3.70
CA ILE A 51 -6.66 0.86 -4.60
C ILE A 51 -6.19 1.63 -5.84
N ILE A 52 -7.09 2.38 -6.47
CA ILE A 52 -6.74 3.18 -7.67
C ILE A 52 -5.66 4.22 -7.30
N LEU A 53 -5.85 4.94 -6.21
CA LEU A 53 -4.88 5.93 -5.72
C LEU A 53 -3.54 5.28 -5.35
N CYS A 54 -3.56 4.10 -4.73
CA CYS A 54 -2.36 3.33 -4.40
C CYS A 54 -1.58 2.96 -5.66
N ILE A 55 -2.23 2.34 -6.64
CA ILE A 55 -1.57 1.89 -7.87
C ILE A 55 -0.98 3.08 -8.64
N ILE A 56 -1.75 4.15 -8.84
CA ILE A 56 -1.28 5.34 -9.55
C ILE A 56 -0.15 6.02 -8.77
N GLY A 57 -0.37 6.29 -7.49
CA GLY A 57 0.58 7.02 -6.65
C GLY A 57 1.91 6.28 -6.48
N ASN A 58 1.88 5.00 -6.16
CA ASN A 58 3.10 4.20 -5.99
C ASN A 58 3.81 3.95 -7.33
N SER A 59 3.08 3.83 -8.45
CA SER A 59 3.69 3.80 -9.79
C SER A 59 4.44 5.09 -10.10
N LEU A 60 3.90 6.26 -9.71
CA LEU A 60 4.60 7.54 -9.83
C LEU A 60 5.85 7.60 -8.94
N VAL A 61 5.81 7.05 -7.72
CA VAL A 61 7.00 6.93 -6.85
C VAL A 61 8.09 6.14 -7.56
N CYS A 62 7.78 4.96 -8.07
CA CYS A 62 8.72 4.12 -8.82
C CYS A 62 9.28 4.86 -10.04
N ALA A 63 8.43 5.54 -10.82
CA ALA A 63 8.83 6.30 -12.01
C ALA A 63 9.78 7.46 -11.67
N VAL A 64 9.49 8.23 -10.61
CA VAL A 64 10.34 9.33 -10.14
C VAL A 64 11.72 8.82 -9.73
N ILE A 65 11.78 7.76 -8.93
CA ILE A 65 13.04 7.19 -8.44
C ILE A 65 13.86 6.60 -9.61
N LYS A 66 13.22 5.89 -10.54
CA LYS A 66 13.87 5.32 -11.72
C LYS A 66 14.44 6.39 -12.65
N LYS A 67 13.68 7.47 -12.90
CA LYS A 67 14.04 8.51 -13.87
C LYS A 67 15.10 9.49 -13.38
N ASN A 68 15.24 9.68 -12.06
CA ASN A 68 16.13 10.68 -11.47
C ASN A 68 17.34 10.03 -10.81
N ARG A 69 18.54 10.26 -11.35
CA ARG A 69 19.79 9.67 -10.85
C ARG A 69 20.16 10.12 -9.42
N ASP A 70 19.82 11.33 -9.04
CA ASP A 70 20.02 11.89 -7.69
C ASP A 70 19.12 11.26 -6.62
N MET A 71 18.07 10.54 -7.04
CA MET A 71 17.21 9.73 -6.16
C MET A 71 17.60 8.25 -6.07
N ARG A 72 18.86 7.92 -6.34
CA ARG A 72 19.36 6.53 -6.26
C ARG A 72 20.13 6.25 -4.96
N SER A 73 19.71 6.82 -3.83
CA SER A 73 20.24 6.46 -2.50
C SER A 73 19.59 5.18 -1.96
N PRO A 74 20.21 4.50 -0.97
CA PRO A 74 19.65 3.31 -0.34
C PRO A 74 18.21 3.49 0.14
N ILE A 75 17.90 4.62 0.76
CA ILE A 75 16.54 4.89 1.23
C ILE A 75 15.52 4.99 0.08
N HIS A 76 15.88 5.63 -1.03
CA HIS A 76 14.97 5.70 -2.18
C HIS A 76 14.75 4.33 -2.82
N PHE A 77 15.76 3.44 -2.78
CA PHE A 77 15.59 2.07 -3.23
C PHE A 77 14.60 1.31 -2.34
N LEU A 78 14.68 1.47 -1.02
CA LEU A 78 13.71 0.89 -0.08
C LEU A 78 12.31 1.48 -0.26
N LEU A 79 12.19 2.81 -0.47
CA LEU A 79 10.91 3.44 -0.77
C LEU A 79 10.29 2.92 -2.08
N ALA A 80 11.10 2.64 -3.10
CA ALA A 80 10.63 1.99 -4.32
C ALA A 80 10.14 0.56 -4.04
N ASN A 81 10.83 -0.19 -3.17
CA ASN A 81 10.38 -1.53 -2.78
C ASN A 81 9.06 -1.50 -1.99
N VAL A 82 8.90 -0.55 -1.05
CA VAL A 82 7.61 -0.30 -0.38
C VAL A 82 6.52 -0.02 -1.42
N ALA A 83 6.79 0.85 -2.41
CA ALA A 83 5.83 1.17 -3.46
C ALA A 83 5.44 -0.06 -4.31
N VAL A 84 6.39 -0.93 -4.66
CA VAL A 84 6.11 -2.19 -5.38
C VAL A 84 5.29 -3.14 -4.51
N ALA A 85 5.62 -3.26 -3.23
CA ALA A 85 4.91 -4.10 -2.27
C ALA A 85 3.46 -3.63 -2.06
N ASP A 86 3.22 -2.31 -1.95
CA ASP A 86 1.89 -1.71 -1.83
C ASP A 86 1.05 -1.89 -3.10
N ILE A 87 1.66 -1.80 -4.29
CA ILE A 87 1.00 -2.13 -5.57
C ILE A 87 0.61 -3.61 -5.58
N THR A 88 1.50 -4.50 -5.17
CA THR A 88 1.23 -5.95 -5.09
C THR A 88 0.05 -6.21 -4.15
N PHE A 89 0.08 -5.65 -2.93
CA PHE A 89 -1.04 -5.73 -2.00
C PHE A 89 -2.36 -5.29 -2.65
N SER A 90 -2.37 -4.11 -3.27
CA SER A 90 -3.59 -3.52 -3.85
C SER A 90 -4.14 -4.30 -5.04
N ILE A 91 -3.30 -4.79 -5.94
CA ILE A 91 -3.74 -5.59 -7.10
C ILE A 91 -4.43 -6.87 -6.64
N PHE A 92 -3.84 -7.59 -5.69
CA PHE A 92 -4.43 -8.83 -5.18
C PHE A 92 -5.61 -8.59 -4.25
N HIS A 93 -5.71 -7.43 -3.61
CA HIS A 93 -6.90 -7.04 -2.85
C HIS A 93 -8.12 -6.79 -3.75
N ILE A 94 -7.93 -6.42 -5.02
CA ILE A 94 -9.05 -6.34 -6.00
C ILE A 94 -9.78 -7.67 -6.12
N SER A 95 -9.06 -8.78 -6.18
CA SER A 95 -9.70 -10.10 -6.28
C SER A 95 -10.52 -10.43 -5.04
N GLU A 96 -10.00 -10.19 -3.84
CA GLU A 96 -10.76 -10.36 -2.60
C GLU A 96 -12.01 -9.49 -2.58
N LEU A 97 -11.89 -8.20 -2.90
CA LEU A 97 -13.02 -7.27 -2.93
C LEU A 97 -14.10 -7.70 -3.93
N SER A 98 -13.68 -8.21 -5.11
CA SER A 98 -14.59 -8.67 -6.18
C SER A 98 -15.29 -9.97 -5.81
N PHE A 99 -14.60 -10.92 -5.19
CA PHE A 99 -15.13 -12.25 -4.89
C PHE A 99 -15.72 -12.40 -3.49
N ARG A 100 -15.56 -11.41 -2.60
CA ARG A 100 -16.07 -11.44 -1.23
C ARG A 100 -17.58 -11.66 -1.16
N ASN A 101 -18.34 -10.97 -2.02
CA ASN A 101 -19.80 -10.95 -2.00
C ASN A 101 -20.41 -12.00 -2.95
N ILE A 102 -19.60 -12.79 -3.63
CA ILE A 102 -20.10 -13.86 -4.52
C ILE A 102 -20.46 -15.06 -3.64
N SER A 103 -21.75 -15.37 -3.56
CA SER A 103 -22.27 -16.46 -2.74
C SER A 103 -21.97 -17.83 -3.37
N ASN A 104 -22.12 -17.96 -4.69
CA ASN A 104 -21.92 -19.21 -5.40
C ASN A 104 -20.66 -19.16 -6.27
N LYS A 105 -19.91 -20.26 -6.27
CA LYS A 105 -18.76 -20.41 -7.16
C LYS A 105 -19.19 -20.26 -8.63
N PRO A 106 -18.54 -19.40 -9.44
CA PRO A 106 -18.85 -19.31 -10.87
C PRO A 106 -18.69 -20.64 -11.60
N GLU A 107 -19.53 -20.89 -12.59
CA GLU A 107 -19.44 -22.08 -13.44
C GLU A 107 -18.09 -22.13 -14.15
N GLY A 108 -17.53 -23.31 -14.31
CA GLY A 108 -16.21 -23.54 -14.93
C GLY A 108 -15.01 -23.22 -14.03
N MET A 109 -15.19 -22.54 -12.90
CA MET A 109 -14.09 -22.26 -11.97
C MET A 109 -13.84 -23.45 -11.03
N SER A 110 -12.57 -23.79 -10.79
CA SER A 110 -12.23 -24.81 -9.79
C SER A 110 -12.49 -24.30 -8.37
N GLY A 111 -12.87 -25.18 -7.43
CA GLY A 111 -13.09 -24.83 -6.04
C GLY A 111 -11.86 -24.19 -5.37
N PRO A 112 -10.65 -24.76 -5.50
CA PRO A 112 -9.43 -24.13 -5.02
C PRO A 112 -9.16 -22.76 -5.63
N GLY A 113 -9.41 -22.58 -6.93
CA GLY A 113 -9.27 -21.29 -7.61
C GLY A 113 -10.22 -20.23 -7.08
N PHE A 114 -11.47 -20.59 -6.78
CA PHE A 114 -12.43 -19.70 -6.16
C PHE A 114 -11.97 -19.26 -4.77
N CYS A 115 -11.52 -20.20 -3.93
CA CYS A 115 -10.99 -19.86 -2.60
C CYS A 115 -9.75 -18.99 -2.67
N PHE A 116 -8.88 -19.24 -3.65
CA PHE A 116 -7.69 -18.42 -3.87
C PHE A 116 -8.04 -16.96 -4.20
N LEU A 117 -9.00 -16.72 -5.09
CA LEU A 117 -9.42 -15.37 -5.45
C LEU A 117 -10.20 -14.68 -4.33
N ARG A 118 -11.04 -15.42 -3.59
CA ARG A 118 -11.86 -14.90 -2.51
C ARG A 118 -11.07 -14.48 -1.28
N ILE A 119 -9.98 -15.19 -0.95
CA ILE A 119 -9.14 -14.93 0.22
C ILE A 119 -7.90 -14.14 -0.16
N SER A 120 -7.48 -14.30 -1.42
CA SER A 120 -6.35 -13.58 -2.02
C SER A 120 -5.07 -13.59 -1.16
N PRO A 121 -4.49 -14.76 -0.84
CA PRO A 121 -3.35 -14.85 0.07
C PRO A 121 -2.13 -14.05 -0.38
N ILE A 122 -1.95 -13.81 -1.69
CA ILE A 122 -0.79 -13.09 -2.25
C ILE A 122 -0.73 -11.64 -1.75
N GLN A 123 -1.85 -10.99 -1.45
CA GLN A 123 -1.81 -9.63 -0.90
C GLN A 123 -0.96 -9.53 0.37
N TRP A 124 -0.95 -10.56 1.19
CA TRP A 124 -0.17 -10.59 2.44
C TRP A 124 1.34 -10.68 2.21
N ILE A 125 1.78 -11.18 1.04
CA ILE A 125 3.19 -11.12 0.63
C ILE A 125 3.62 -9.65 0.49
N GLY A 126 2.83 -8.85 -0.23
CA GLY A 126 3.07 -7.41 -0.36
C GLY A 126 3.08 -6.70 0.99
N ALA A 127 2.07 -6.95 1.83
CA ALA A 127 1.96 -6.36 3.16
C ALA A 127 3.19 -6.64 4.04
N THR A 128 3.61 -7.91 4.11
CA THR A 128 4.79 -8.31 4.90
C THR A 128 6.08 -7.72 4.35
N CYS A 129 6.26 -7.73 3.03
CA CYS A 129 7.45 -7.15 2.38
C CYS A 129 7.54 -5.63 2.59
N SER A 130 6.40 -4.92 2.53
CA SER A 130 6.32 -3.49 2.86
C SER A 130 6.73 -3.24 4.31
N THR A 131 6.22 -4.03 5.26
CA THR A 131 6.55 -3.97 6.69
C THR A 131 8.05 -4.11 6.94
N LEU A 132 8.67 -5.17 6.41
CA LEU A 132 10.10 -5.41 6.58
C LEU A 132 10.96 -4.29 5.97
N SER A 133 10.49 -3.70 4.86
CA SER A 133 11.16 -2.56 4.24
C SER A 133 11.08 -1.30 5.11
N LEU A 134 9.94 -1.03 5.75
CA LEU A 134 9.79 0.07 6.69
C LEU A 134 10.67 -0.11 7.94
N VAL A 135 10.77 -1.33 8.47
CA VAL A 135 11.70 -1.65 9.56
C VAL A 135 13.15 -1.37 9.16
N LEU A 136 13.55 -1.79 7.95
CA LEU A 136 14.91 -1.51 7.47
C LEU A 136 15.17 -0.03 7.23
N ILE A 137 14.16 0.74 6.79
CA ILE A 137 14.22 2.21 6.70
C ILE A 137 14.43 2.83 8.09
N ALA A 138 13.73 2.33 9.12
CA ALA A 138 13.90 2.81 10.49
C ALA A 138 15.33 2.56 11.01
N PHE A 139 15.89 1.38 10.77
CA PHE A 139 17.31 1.08 11.08
C PHE A 139 18.26 2.00 10.33
N GLU A 140 18.06 2.17 9.03
CA GLU A 140 18.91 3.06 8.21
C GLU A 140 18.89 4.50 8.74
N ARG A 141 17.70 5.00 9.10
CA ARG A 141 17.57 6.34 9.72
C ARG A 141 18.29 6.41 11.05
N TYR A 142 18.14 5.41 11.90
CA TYR A 142 18.83 5.34 13.19
C TYR A 142 20.35 5.42 13.03
N PHE A 143 20.94 4.58 12.17
CA PHE A 143 22.39 4.57 11.95
C PHE A 143 22.91 5.87 11.30
N VAL A 144 22.19 6.43 10.33
CA VAL A 144 22.60 7.69 9.68
C VAL A 144 22.58 8.89 10.64
N VAL A 145 21.69 8.87 11.63
CA VAL A 145 21.57 9.94 12.61
C VAL A 145 22.60 9.79 13.72
N ARG A 146 22.74 8.57 14.25
CA ARG A 146 23.64 8.32 15.39
C ARG A 146 25.14 8.32 14.99
N ASN A 147 25.47 7.77 13.83
CA ASN A 147 26.86 7.68 13.34
C ASN A 147 26.98 8.32 11.95
N PRO A 148 26.97 9.66 11.82
CA PRO A 148 26.99 10.31 10.50
C PRO A 148 28.27 10.05 9.69
N HIS A 149 29.37 9.73 10.36
CA HIS A 149 30.69 9.41 9.76
C HIS A 149 31.02 7.91 9.79
N GLY A 150 30.15 7.07 10.36
CA GLY A 150 30.39 5.63 10.51
C GLY A 150 30.30 4.84 9.20
N ASN A 151 31.04 3.72 9.16
CA ASN A 151 31.04 2.78 8.01
C ASN A 151 29.77 1.88 7.95
N GLN A 152 28.83 2.02 8.88
CA GLN A 152 27.62 1.19 8.98
C GLN A 152 26.49 1.66 8.05
N LYS A 153 26.78 2.45 7.02
CA LYS A 153 25.78 2.87 6.05
C LYS A 153 25.31 1.68 5.21
N LEU A 154 24.02 1.61 5.01
CA LEU A 154 23.41 0.62 4.13
C LEU A 154 23.88 0.88 2.69
N SER A 155 24.52 -0.13 2.05
CA SER A 155 24.98 -0.04 0.67
C SER A 155 23.92 -0.61 -0.28
N ARG A 156 23.94 -0.20 -1.55
CA ARG A 156 23.08 -0.76 -2.58
C ARG A 156 23.30 -2.25 -2.80
N GLU A 157 24.55 -2.70 -2.68
CA GLU A 157 24.91 -4.12 -2.86
C GLU A 157 24.25 -4.98 -1.78
N LYS A 158 24.26 -4.52 -0.52
CA LYS A 158 23.53 -5.20 0.57
C LYS A 158 22.02 -5.24 0.29
N LEU A 159 21.43 -4.16 -0.24
CA LEU A 159 20.00 -4.11 -0.55
C LEU A 159 19.60 -5.05 -1.69
N LYS A 160 20.47 -5.31 -2.67
CA LYS A 160 20.21 -6.29 -3.74
C LYS A 160 20.04 -7.72 -3.21
N VAL A 161 20.59 -8.01 -2.02
CA VAL A 161 20.40 -9.30 -1.34
C VAL A 161 19.23 -9.23 -0.35
N ILE A 162 19.18 -8.21 0.48
CA ILE A 162 18.17 -8.09 1.55
C ILE A 162 16.74 -8.03 1.00
N VAL A 163 16.51 -7.27 -0.07
CA VAL A 163 15.17 -7.10 -0.63
C VAL A 163 14.59 -8.43 -1.18
N PRO A 164 15.30 -9.21 -2.00
CA PRO A 164 14.84 -10.55 -2.37
C PRO A 164 14.57 -11.46 -1.16
N CYS A 165 15.42 -11.40 -0.11
CA CYS A 165 15.16 -12.15 1.13
C CYS A 165 13.83 -11.76 1.79
N PHE A 166 13.44 -10.48 1.75
CA PHE A 166 12.14 -10.05 2.26
C PHE A 166 10.98 -10.66 1.47
N TRP A 167 11.06 -10.68 0.13
CA TRP A 167 10.04 -11.31 -0.71
C TRP A 167 9.95 -12.83 -0.47
N ILE A 168 11.09 -13.51 -0.36
CA ILE A 168 11.15 -14.95 -0.07
C ILE A 168 10.54 -15.23 1.31
N PHE A 169 10.96 -14.51 2.35
CA PHE A 169 10.44 -14.67 3.70
C PHE A 169 8.91 -14.41 3.75
N SER A 170 8.45 -13.34 3.11
CA SER A 170 7.02 -13.02 3.00
C SER A 170 6.23 -14.14 2.32
N THR A 171 6.80 -14.75 1.27
CA THR A 171 6.17 -15.87 0.56
C THR A 171 6.10 -17.10 1.45
N ILE A 172 7.17 -17.43 2.17
CA ILE A 172 7.19 -18.58 3.10
C ILE A 172 6.12 -18.43 4.18
N LEU A 173 5.92 -17.23 4.74
CA LEU A 173 4.87 -16.97 5.73
C LEU A 173 3.45 -17.16 5.18
N VAL A 174 3.25 -17.00 3.89
CA VAL A 174 1.93 -17.11 3.23
C VAL A 174 1.64 -18.55 2.75
N ILE A 175 2.67 -19.38 2.51
CA ILE A 175 2.51 -20.76 2.05
C ILE A 175 1.48 -21.56 2.86
N PRO A 176 1.47 -21.55 4.21
CA PRO A 176 0.47 -22.27 4.98
C PRO A 176 -0.97 -21.92 4.59
N LEU A 177 -1.25 -20.67 4.30
CA LEU A 177 -2.59 -20.22 3.91
C LEU A 177 -3.06 -20.84 2.58
N PHE A 178 -2.14 -21.05 1.64
CA PHE A 178 -2.47 -21.75 0.38
C PHE A 178 -2.80 -23.23 0.60
N LEU A 179 -2.09 -23.89 1.53
CA LEU A 179 -2.20 -25.31 1.75
C LEU A 179 -3.40 -25.72 2.62
N ILE A 180 -3.84 -24.82 3.50
CA ILE A 180 -4.90 -25.14 4.47
C ILE A 180 -6.31 -24.81 3.98
N LEU A 181 -6.46 -24.06 2.89
CA LEU A 181 -7.78 -23.66 2.38
C LEU A 181 -8.42 -24.77 1.54
N LYS A 182 -9.64 -25.15 1.90
CA LYS A 182 -10.46 -26.10 1.17
C LYS A 182 -11.80 -25.47 0.78
N TYR A 183 -12.21 -25.73 -0.46
CA TYR A 183 -13.55 -25.42 -0.92
C TYR A 183 -14.54 -26.52 -0.47
N ASN A 184 -15.63 -26.10 0.14
CA ASN A 184 -16.77 -27.00 0.45
C ASN A 184 -17.87 -26.78 -0.60
N PRO A 185 -18.17 -27.79 -1.46
CA PRO A 185 -19.18 -27.66 -2.49
C PRO A 185 -20.60 -27.57 -1.94
N ASP A 186 -20.89 -28.18 -0.78
CA ASP A 186 -22.24 -28.22 -0.21
C ASP A 186 -22.67 -26.86 0.33
N THR A 187 -21.73 -26.11 0.89
CA THR A 187 -21.98 -24.78 1.48
C THR A 187 -21.48 -23.61 0.63
N ASN A 188 -20.83 -23.89 -0.50
CA ASN A 188 -20.14 -22.90 -1.34
C ASN A 188 -19.16 -22.00 -0.56
N THR A 189 -18.53 -22.54 0.49
CA THR A 189 -17.63 -21.79 1.37
C THR A 189 -16.19 -22.26 1.27
N CYS A 190 -15.30 -21.32 1.58
CA CYS A 190 -13.87 -21.60 1.72
C CYS A 190 -13.55 -21.66 3.22
N SER A 191 -13.10 -22.81 3.68
CA SER A 191 -12.78 -23.05 5.08
C SER A 191 -11.37 -23.65 5.23
N PRO A 192 -10.70 -23.42 6.36
CA PRO A 192 -9.43 -24.08 6.61
C PRO A 192 -9.64 -25.58 6.89
N LEU A 193 -8.76 -26.42 6.35
CA LEU A 193 -8.75 -27.88 6.60
C LEU A 193 -8.61 -28.21 8.08
N LYS A 194 -7.75 -27.45 8.79
CA LYS A 194 -7.52 -27.59 10.22
C LYS A 194 -7.53 -26.20 10.86
N MET A 195 -8.40 -26.00 11.81
CA MET A 195 -8.60 -24.69 12.44
C MET A 195 -7.35 -24.20 13.20
N TRP A 196 -6.61 -25.10 13.84
CA TRP A 196 -5.39 -24.74 14.58
C TRP A 196 -4.27 -24.17 13.66
N THR A 197 -4.14 -24.69 12.42
CA THR A 197 -3.15 -24.17 11.46
C THR A 197 -3.49 -22.76 11.00
N TYR A 198 -4.78 -22.47 10.82
CA TYR A 198 -5.26 -21.13 10.52
C TYR A 198 -5.00 -20.16 11.69
N GLN A 199 -5.28 -20.60 12.93
CA GLN A 199 -4.96 -19.82 14.13
C GLN A 199 -3.47 -19.51 14.23
N LEU A 200 -2.62 -20.51 14.01
CA LEU A 200 -1.16 -20.33 14.06
C LEU A 200 -0.69 -19.33 13.02
N THR A 201 -1.27 -19.35 11.82
CA THR A 201 -0.94 -18.39 10.77
C THR A 201 -1.32 -16.96 11.16
N ILE A 202 -2.52 -16.72 11.71
CA ILE A 202 -2.95 -15.41 12.20
C ILE A 202 -2.04 -14.92 13.32
N VAL A 203 -1.73 -15.76 14.31
CA VAL A 203 -0.83 -15.41 15.41
C VAL A 203 0.56 -15.06 14.89
N SER A 204 1.11 -15.83 13.94
CA SER A 204 2.42 -15.56 13.35
C SER A 204 2.46 -14.19 12.66
N TRP A 205 1.44 -13.84 11.89
CA TRP A 205 1.34 -12.51 11.28
C TRP A 205 1.18 -11.39 12.29
N SER A 206 0.31 -11.58 13.29
CA SER A 206 0.15 -10.59 14.37
C SER A 206 1.48 -10.34 15.10
N ILE A 207 2.27 -11.39 15.37
CA ILE A 207 3.61 -11.24 15.96
C ILE A 207 4.51 -10.41 15.05
N VAL A 208 4.56 -10.69 13.74
CA VAL A 208 5.39 -9.95 12.78
C VAL A 208 5.01 -8.47 12.75
N PHE A 209 3.73 -8.14 12.64
CA PHE A 209 3.28 -6.74 12.54
C PHE A 209 3.42 -5.98 13.86
N LEU A 210 3.04 -6.58 14.98
CA LEU A 210 3.13 -5.94 16.29
C LEU A 210 4.59 -5.74 16.72
N SER A 211 5.45 -6.77 16.58
CA SER A 211 6.86 -6.64 16.91
C SER A 211 7.57 -5.62 16.01
N SER A 212 7.26 -5.58 14.71
CA SER A 212 7.77 -4.58 13.79
C SER A 212 7.36 -3.16 14.20
N SER A 213 6.10 -2.97 14.61
CA SER A 213 5.59 -1.67 15.06
C SER A 213 6.28 -1.19 16.33
N VAL A 214 6.47 -2.08 17.32
CA VAL A 214 7.20 -1.77 18.56
C VAL A 214 8.67 -1.42 18.28
N LEU A 215 9.32 -2.21 17.41
CA LEU A 215 10.71 -1.98 17.02
C LEU A 215 10.88 -0.62 16.31
N MET A 216 10.01 -0.31 15.36
CA MET A 216 10.02 0.98 14.67
C MET A 216 9.76 2.13 15.63
N ALA A 217 8.81 2.02 16.55
CA ALA A 217 8.55 3.03 17.56
C ALA A 217 9.79 3.31 18.43
N GLY A 218 10.50 2.27 18.87
CA GLY A 218 11.75 2.41 19.63
C GLY A 218 12.86 3.09 18.84
N LEU A 219 13.07 2.67 17.57
CA LEU A 219 14.08 3.26 16.71
C LEU A 219 13.79 4.74 16.41
N TYR A 220 12.56 5.08 16.04
CA TYR A 220 12.18 6.47 15.75
C TYR A 220 12.17 7.36 16.99
N SER A 221 11.82 6.86 18.17
CA SER A 221 11.94 7.61 19.41
C SER A 221 13.38 8.06 19.64
N ARG A 222 14.36 7.17 19.41
CA ARG A 222 15.79 7.49 19.49
C ARG A 222 16.23 8.50 18.42
N VAL A 223 15.79 8.29 17.18
CA VAL A 223 16.11 9.20 16.06
C VAL A 223 15.56 10.61 16.30
N VAL A 224 14.32 10.71 16.80
CA VAL A 224 13.71 12.00 17.14
C VAL A 224 14.46 12.65 18.27
N TYR A 225 14.75 11.92 19.36
CA TYR A 225 15.50 12.44 20.48
C TYR A 225 16.85 13.03 20.05
N THR A 226 17.65 12.29 19.28
CA THR A 226 18.95 12.76 18.80
C THR A 226 18.84 13.98 17.87
N LEU A 227 17.88 14.01 16.93
CA LEU A 227 17.76 15.10 15.96
C LEU A 227 17.18 16.39 16.55
N TRP A 228 16.31 16.31 17.55
CA TRP A 228 15.58 17.46 18.05
C TRP A 228 16.12 17.98 19.38
N PHE A 229 16.76 17.13 20.19
CA PHE A 229 17.24 17.50 21.52
C PHE A 229 18.77 17.51 21.60
N GLU A 230 19.49 16.42 21.30
CA GLU A 230 20.94 16.36 21.42
C GLU A 230 21.65 17.34 20.48
N GLN A 231 21.26 17.44 19.21
CA GLN A 231 21.90 18.32 18.24
C GLN A 231 21.47 19.80 18.35
N SER A 232 20.55 20.14 19.24
CA SER A 232 20.12 21.52 19.47
C SER A 232 20.91 22.23 20.59
N GLU A 233 21.59 21.45 21.42
CA GLU A 233 22.37 21.98 22.57
C GLU A 233 23.83 22.32 22.26
N GLU A 234 24.36 21.83 21.12
CA GLU A 234 25.71 22.16 20.69
C GLU A 234 25.76 23.54 20.02
N ASN A 235 26.91 24.22 20.14
CA ASN A 235 27.25 25.54 19.57
C ASN A 235 26.68 25.76 18.16
N PRO A 236 26.39 27.00 17.73
CA PRO A 236 25.80 27.28 16.43
C PRO A 236 26.54 26.59 15.29
N LEU A 237 25.89 25.58 14.70
CA LEU A 237 26.45 24.79 13.63
C LEU A 237 26.78 25.64 12.40
N PRO A 238 27.87 25.39 11.68
CA PRO A 238 28.16 26.03 10.41
C PRO A 238 26.99 25.98 9.44
N PRO A 239 26.76 27.00 8.58
CA PRO A 239 25.61 27.10 7.70
C PRO A 239 25.37 25.85 6.83
N GLN A 240 26.42 25.21 6.34
CA GLN A 240 26.32 23.96 5.56
C GLN A 240 25.77 22.79 6.38
N GLN A 241 26.21 22.65 7.65
CA GLN A 241 25.72 21.58 8.54
C GLN A 241 24.24 21.81 8.92
N GLN A 242 23.82 23.06 9.09
CA GLN A 242 22.40 23.39 9.32
C GLN A 242 21.50 22.97 8.16
N ILE A 243 21.96 23.14 6.90
CA ILE A 243 21.21 22.69 5.70
C ILE A 243 21.07 21.17 5.72
N VAL A 244 22.16 20.45 5.99
CA VAL A 244 22.14 18.97 6.07
C VAL A 244 21.19 18.50 7.18
N LEU A 245 21.23 19.14 8.35
CA LEU A 245 20.34 18.82 9.46
C LEU A 245 18.86 19.05 9.11
N LYS A 246 18.53 20.16 8.46
CA LYS A 246 17.16 20.45 7.98
C LYS A 246 16.67 19.37 7.00
N VAL A 247 17.53 18.90 6.09
CA VAL A 247 17.19 17.81 5.15
C VAL A 247 16.97 16.50 5.91
N ARG A 248 17.85 16.15 6.86
CA ARG A 248 17.70 14.94 7.69
C ARG A 248 16.40 14.97 8.48
N LYS A 249 16.09 16.07 9.20
CA LYS A 249 14.83 16.24 9.94
C LYS A 249 13.61 16.04 9.04
N ARG A 250 13.61 16.62 7.83
CA ARG A 250 12.51 16.48 6.87
C ARG A 250 12.31 15.04 6.38
N VAL A 251 13.41 14.35 6.01
CA VAL A 251 13.32 12.96 5.57
C VAL A 251 12.86 12.05 6.72
N THR A 252 13.37 12.27 7.93
CA THR A 252 12.94 11.52 9.12
C THR A 252 11.45 11.75 9.41
N LEU A 253 10.97 12.99 9.35
CA LEU A 253 9.55 13.29 9.56
C LEU A 253 8.66 12.59 8.52
N MET A 254 9.10 12.54 7.25
CA MET A 254 8.38 11.86 6.17
C MET A 254 8.21 10.37 6.47
N VAL A 255 9.30 9.67 6.77
CA VAL A 255 9.22 8.22 7.04
C VAL A 255 8.56 7.92 8.38
N LEU A 256 8.73 8.79 9.39
CA LEU A 256 8.02 8.67 10.67
C LEU A 256 6.50 8.77 10.49
N THR A 257 6.02 9.72 9.69
CA THR A 257 4.57 9.87 9.40
C THR A 257 4.02 8.60 8.74
N VAL A 258 4.69 8.09 7.70
CA VAL A 258 4.30 6.85 7.00
C VAL A 258 4.26 5.68 7.97
N THR A 259 5.32 5.52 8.78
CA THR A 259 5.43 4.42 9.75
C THR A 259 4.40 4.51 10.87
N ALA A 260 4.06 5.73 11.34
CA ALA A 260 3.04 5.91 12.36
C ALA A 260 1.64 5.51 11.84
N ILE A 261 1.28 5.94 10.63
CA ILE A 261 0.03 5.53 9.98
C ILE A 261 0.00 4.02 9.79
N PHE A 262 1.09 3.43 9.29
CA PHE A 262 1.26 1.99 9.15
C PHE A 262 1.03 1.27 10.48
N ALA A 263 1.72 1.66 11.55
CA ALA A 263 1.62 1.02 12.85
C ALA A 263 0.19 1.07 13.41
N ILE A 264 -0.51 2.21 13.29
CA ILE A 264 -1.90 2.36 13.75
C ILE A 264 -2.81 1.39 12.99
N CYS A 265 -2.73 1.33 11.66
CA CYS A 265 -3.59 0.50 10.83
C CYS A 265 -3.35 -0.99 11.09
N TRP A 266 -2.08 -1.43 11.12
CA TRP A 266 -1.73 -2.85 11.28
C TRP A 266 -1.87 -3.36 12.72
N CYS A 267 -1.68 -2.50 13.73
CA CYS A 267 -2.00 -2.87 15.10
C CYS A 267 -3.51 -3.05 15.28
N ALA A 268 -4.33 -2.18 14.69
CA ALA A 268 -5.79 -2.32 14.73
C ALA A 268 -6.25 -3.63 14.06
N ASP A 269 -5.71 -3.96 12.88
CA ASP A 269 -5.98 -5.20 12.16
C ASP A 269 -5.59 -6.43 12.99
N SER A 270 -4.36 -6.46 13.50
CA SER A 270 -3.86 -7.58 14.32
C SER A 270 -4.68 -7.79 15.59
N ILE A 271 -5.04 -6.71 16.27
CA ILE A 271 -5.86 -6.77 17.49
C ILE A 271 -7.26 -7.31 17.16
N LEU A 272 -7.90 -6.83 16.09
CA LEU A 272 -9.22 -7.33 15.71
C LEU A 272 -9.19 -8.83 15.39
N HIS A 273 -8.23 -9.27 14.58
CA HIS A 273 -8.09 -10.69 14.25
C HIS A 273 -7.85 -11.58 15.48
N LEU A 274 -7.06 -11.12 16.45
CA LEU A 274 -6.85 -11.83 17.70
C LEU A 274 -8.12 -11.85 18.55
N LEU A 275 -8.85 -10.73 18.64
CA LEU A 275 -10.12 -10.66 19.38
C LEU A 275 -11.20 -11.56 18.76
N GLU A 276 -11.39 -11.51 17.45
CA GLU A 276 -12.32 -12.41 16.74
C GLU A 276 -12.00 -13.87 17.04
N ARG A 277 -10.74 -14.20 17.13
CA ARG A 277 -10.32 -15.59 17.22
C ARG A 277 -10.38 -16.17 18.64
N PHE A 278 -9.99 -15.39 19.63
CA PHE A 278 -9.81 -15.88 20.99
C PHE A 278 -10.92 -15.45 21.95
N TYR A 279 -11.64 -14.39 21.66
CA TYR A 279 -12.63 -13.82 22.58
C TYR A 279 -14.07 -14.00 22.12
N PHE A 280 -14.37 -13.68 20.86
CA PHE A 280 -15.77 -13.55 20.44
C PHE A 280 -16.32 -14.78 19.75
N HIS A 281 -15.51 -15.70 19.26
CA HIS A 281 -15.89 -16.89 18.48
C HIS A 281 -16.86 -16.60 17.30
N GLU A 282 -17.21 -15.34 17.08
CA GLU A 282 -18.12 -14.84 16.05
C GLU A 282 -17.35 -14.09 14.97
N ASN A 283 -17.90 -14.12 13.78
CA ASN A 283 -17.35 -13.36 12.67
C ASN A 283 -17.86 -11.92 12.74
N PHE A 284 -16.95 -10.93 12.70
CA PHE A 284 -17.27 -9.51 12.57
C PHE A 284 -17.09 -9.03 11.13
N PRO A 285 -18.00 -9.35 10.20
CA PRO A 285 -17.82 -9.04 8.78
C PRO A 285 -17.67 -7.54 8.54
N LEU A 286 -18.41 -6.72 9.27
CA LEU A 286 -18.34 -5.26 9.17
C LEU A 286 -17.03 -4.71 9.74
N GLY A 287 -16.59 -5.20 10.89
CA GLY A 287 -15.29 -4.81 11.46
C GLY A 287 -14.14 -5.13 10.51
N ARG A 288 -14.14 -6.32 9.90
CA ARG A 288 -13.17 -6.69 8.87
C ARG A 288 -13.24 -5.78 7.64
N ALA A 289 -14.45 -5.44 7.16
CA ALA A 289 -14.61 -4.54 6.02
C ALA A 289 -14.02 -3.15 6.30
N ILE A 290 -14.25 -2.60 7.49
CA ILE A 290 -13.70 -1.31 7.92
C ILE A 290 -12.16 -1.38 7.98
N ILE A 291 -11.60 -2.42 8.62
CA ILE A 291 -10.15 -2.55 8.77
C ILE A 291 -9.47 -2.77 7.42
N HIS A 292 -9.98 -3.64 6.56
CA HIS A 292 -9.43 -3.84 5.22
C HIS A 292 -9.46 -2.55 4.39
N SER A 293 -10.52 -1.73 4.54
CA SER A 293 -10.56 -0.40 3.92
C SER A 293 -9.47 0.52 4.48
N THR A 294 -9.21 0.45 5.78
CA THR A 294 -8.15 1.23 6.44
C THR A 294 -6.75 0.79 5.96
N LEU A 295 -6.52 -0.51 5.76
CA LEU A 295 -5.26 -1.03 5.22
C LEU A 295 -5.02 -0.57 3.77
N THR A 296 -6.07 -0.54 2.93
CA THR A 296 -5.96 -0.01 1.57
C THR A 296 -5.70 1.49 1.55
N CYS A 297 -6.32 2.25 2.45
CA CYS A 297 -6.04 3.67 2.65
C CYS A 297 -4.58 3.89 3.08
N ASN A 298 -4.05 3.07 4.00
CA ASN A 298 -2.66 3.14 4.43
C ASN A 298 -1.69 2.99 3.25
N ALA A 299 -1.89 1.99 2.38
CA ALA A 299 -1.07 1.81 1.18
C ALA A 299 -1.18 2.98 0.18
N ALA A 300 -2.35 3.62 0.09
CA ALA A 300 -2.60 4.77 -0.77
C ALA A 300 -1.97 6.07 -0.25
N VAL A 301 -1.78 6.23 1.06
CA VAL A 301 -1.26 7.48 1.68
C VAL A 301 0.23 7.67 1.44
N ASN A 302 1.02 6.59 1.27
CA ASN A 302 2.47 6.64 1.15
C ASN A 302 2.98 7.64 0.10
N PRO A 303 2.50 7.65 -1.17
CA PRO A 303 2.91 8.62 -2.18
C PRO A 303 2.60 10.07 -1.82
N PHE A 304 1.47 10.30 -1.14
CA PHE A 304 1.08 11.65 -0.71
C PHE A 304 1.98 12.16 0.40
N ALA A 305 2.34 11.33 1.37
CA ALA A 305 3.30 11.69 2.41
C ALA A 305 4.65 12.10 1.80
N TYR A 306 5.13 11.35 0.79
CA TYR A 306 6.37 11.69 0.08
C TYR A 306 6.25 13.02 -0.69
N ALA A 307 5.14 13.25 -1.36
CA ALA A 307 4.90 14.48 -2.12
C ALA A 307 4.71 15.71 -1.23
N LEU A 308 4.01 15.58 -0.10
CA LEU A 308 3.73 16.70 0.79
C LEU A 308 4.99 17.16 1.54
N ILE A 309 5.76 16.21 2.06
CA ILE A 309 6.88 16.52 2.94
C ILE A 309 8.17 16.81 2.15
N ASN A 310 8.37 16.15 0.99
CA ASN A 310 9.58 16.31 0.18
C ASN A 310 9.37 17.21 -1.04
N LYS A 311 9.82 18.50 -0.95
CA LYS A 311 9.72 19.48 -2.04
C LYS A 311 10.40 18.99 -3.34
N SER A 312 11.57 18.33 -3.25
CA SER A 312 12.29 17.81 -4.41
C SER A 312 11.47 16.73 -5.12
N PHE A 313 10.84 15.84 -4.38
CA PHE A 313 9.96 14.79 -4.90
C PHE A 313 8.75 15.40 -5.64
N ARG A 314 8.10 16.40 -5.03
CA ARG A 314 6.96 17.11 -5.61
C ARG A 314 7.29 17.79 -6.94
N VAL A 315 8.44 18.47 -7.04
CA VAL A 315 8.89 19.12 -8.27
C VAL A 315 9.10 18.08 -9.39
N LYS A 316 9.69 16.93 -9.05
CA LYS A 316 9.96 15.85 -10.01
C LYS A 316 8.69 15.16 -10.51
N ILE A 317 7.70 14.96 -9.63
CA ILE A 317 6.36 14.48 -10.02
C ILE A 317 5.75 15.46 -11.06
N LYS A 318 5.70 16.77 -10.74
CA LYS A 318 5.16 17.77 -11.66
C LYS A 318 5.84 17.72 -13.02
N LYS A 319 7.17 17.58 -13.06
CA LYS A 319 7.93 17.46 -14.31
C LYS A 319 7.58 16.21 -15.12
N ILE A 320 7.34 15.07 -14.45
CA ILE A 320 6.93 13.83 -15.14
C ILE A 320 5.53 13.97 -15.71
N LEU A 321 4.58 14.52 -14.95
CA LEU A 321 3.20 14.71 -15.38
C LEU A 321 3.11 15.70 -16.54
N SER A 322 3.82 16.85 -16.48
CA SER A 322 3.84 17.84 -17.57
C SER A 322 4.47 17.29 -18.84
N SER A 323 5.56 16.52 -18.74
CA SER A 323 6.20 15.90 -19.92
C SER A 323 5.35 14.81 -20.56
N SER A 324 4.56 14.09 -19.76
CA SER A 324 3.60 13.10 -20.26
C SER A 324 2.42 13.77 -20.98
N SER A 325 1.89 14.86 -20.43
CA SER A 325 0.82 15.65 -21.07
C SER A 325 1.25 16.20 -22.41
N TYR A 326 2.47 16.75 -22.52
CA TYR A 326 3.01 17.26 -23.79
C TYR A 326 3.17 16.14 -24.83
N ARG A 327 3.68 14.97 -24.46
CA ARG A 327 3.79 13.82 -25.36
C ARG A 327 2.43 13.29 -25.82
N SER A 328 1.43 13.26 -24.93
CA SER A 328 0.08 12.85 -25.28
C SER A 328 -0.58 13.82 -26.25
N ALA A 329 -0.43 15.13 -26.04
CA ALA A 329 -0.93 16.17 -26.93
C ALA A 329 -0.27 16.12 -28.33
N THR A 330 1.05 15.89 -28.38
CA THR A 330 1.79 15.75 -29.63
C THR A 330 1.39 14.50 -30.42
N ALA A 331 1.21 13.36 -29.72
CA ALA A 331 0.75 12.11 -30.33
C ALA A 331 -0.69 12.21 -30.87
N SER A 332 -1.58 12.93 -30.16
CA SER A 332 -2.94 13.22 -30.60
C SER A 332 -2.94 14.11 -31.86
N SER A 333 -2.10 15.15 -31.86
CA SER A 333 -1.94 16.04 -33.03
C SER A 333 -1.39 15.29 -34.24
N TYR A 334 -0.43 14.39 -34.07
CA TYR A 334 0.09 13.54 -35.16
C TYR A 334 -0.97 12.57 -35.69
N ARG A 335 -1.80 11.96 -34.83
CA ARG A 335 -2.92 11.10 -35.28
C ARG A 335 -3.97 11.88 -36.03
N SER A 336 -4.29 13.10 -35.65
CA SER A 336 -5.22 13.96 -36.36
C SER A 336 -4.65 14.39 -37.71
N ALA A 337 -3.36 14.73 -37.77
CA ALA A 337 -2.69 15.13 -39.01
C ALA A 337 -2.55 13.97 -40.02
N THR A 338 -2.39 12.73 -39.57
CA THR A 338 -2.29 11.56 -40.46
C THR A 338 -3.65 10.98 -40.84
N ALA A 339 -4.73 11.29 -40.12
CA ALA A 339 -6.09 10.87 -40.48
C ALA A 339 -6.72 11.68 -41.60
N PHE A 340 -6.34 12.95 -41.75
CA PHE A 340 -6.89 13.84 -42.80
C PHE A 340 -6.53 13.43 -44.27
N PRO A 341 -5.32 12.97 -44.61
CA PRO A 341 -4.99 12.60 -45.98
C PRO A 341 -5.71 11.34 -46.52
N LEU A 342 -6.02 10.38 -45.63
CA LEU A 342 -6.64 9.13 -46.06
C LEU A 342 -8.13 9.26 -46.42
N GLN A 343 -8.84 10.20 -45.83
CA GLN A 343 -10.24 10.50 -46.21
C GLN A 343 -10.35 11.20 -47.52
N GLN A 344 -9.42 12.14 -47.81
CA GLN A 344 -9.38 12.84 -49.09
C GLN A 344 -9.04 11.91 -50.25
N ILE A 345 -8.11 10.97 -50.05
CA ILE A 345 -7.75 9.96 -51.07
C ILE A 345 -8.91 9.01 -51.37
N LYS A 346 -9.69 8.61 -50.35
CA LYS A 346 -10.91 7.79 -50.54
C LYS A 346 -12.01 8.54 -51.25
N SER A 347 -12.25 9.82 -50.95
CA SER A 347 -13.24 10.66 -51.62
C SER A 347 -12.87 10.89 -53.09
N ASN A 348 -11.61 11.22 -53.42
CA ASN A 348 -11.14 11.39 -54.79
C ASN A 348 -11.18 10.10 -55.62
N ARG A 349 -10.95 8.92 -55.02
CA ARG A 349 -11.12 7.62 -55.71
C ARG A 349 -12.56 7.29 -56.04
N MET A 350 -13.53 7.63 -55.17
CA MET A 350 -14.95 7.46 -55.48
C MET A 350 -15.42 8.38 -56.61
N ASN A 351 -14.97 9.63 -56.61
CA ASN A 351 -15.32 10.57 -57.66
C ASN A 351 -14.69 10.23 -59.03
N MET A 352 -13.48 9.63 -59.08
CA MET A 352 -12.87 9.13 -60.31
C MET A 352 -13.53 7.82 -60.83
N ALA A 353 -14.11 7.00 -59.96
CA ALA A 353 -14.85 5.81 -60.39
C ALA A 353 -16.21 6.14 -60.99
N SER A 354 -16.86 7.24 -60.56
CA SER A 354 -18.14 7.74 -61.10
C SER A 354 -18.02 8.44 -62.46
N ALA A 355 -16.82 8.89 -62.85
CA ALA A 355 -16.58 9.63 -64.10
C ALA A 355 -16.23 8.76 -65.34
N LYS A 356 -16.22 7.44 -65.23
CA LYS A 356 -15.81 6.51 -66.27
C LYS A 356 -16.96 5.74 -66.97
N HIS A 357 -18.16 6.28 -67.06
CA HIS A 357 -19.18 5.75 -67.95
C HIS A 357 -19.52 6.77 -69.03
N PRO A 358 -18.99 6.66 -70.25
CA PRO A 358 -19.50 7.40 -71.42
C PRO A 358 -20.78 6.71 -71.88
N THR A 359 -21.89 7.47 -71.93
CA THR A 359 -23.14 7.08 -72.61
C THR A 359 -22.85 7.01 -74.08
N VAL A 360 -22.95 5.83 -74.68
CA VAL A 360 -23.02 5.62 -76.14
C VAL A 360 -24.41 6.06 -76.57
N ILE A 361 -24.44 7.16 -77.36
CA ILE A 361 -25.63 7.60 -78.12
C ILE A 361 -25.53 6.88 -79.44
N THR A 362 -26.45 5.92 -79.75
CA THR A 362 -26.68 5.41 -81.10
C THR A 362 -27.71 6.30 -81.80
N SER A 363 -27.29 6.93 -82.82
CA SER A 363 -28.14 7.58 -83.82
C SER A 363 -28.69 6.51 -84.77
N ASP A 364 -30.02 6.43 -84.89
CA ASP A 364 -30.74 6.25 -86.18
C ASP A 364 -32.00 7.08 -86.15
#